data_2bc68330997bf9e1a218d687f86d5eee
#
_entry.id   2bc68330997bf9e1a218d687f86d5eee
#
_cell.length_a   1.000
_cell.length_b   1.000
_cell.length_c   1.000
_cell.angle_alpha   90.00
_cell.angle_beta   90.00
_cell.angle_gamma   90.00
#
_symmetry.space_group_name_H-M   'P 1'
#
loop_
_entity.id
_entity.type
_entity.pdbx_description
1 polymer ?
#
loop_
_entity_poly.entity_id
_entity_poly.type
_entity_poly.pdbx_seq_one_letter_code
_entity_poly.pdbx_strand_id
1 'polypeptide(L)'
;ASLAGYGDVFQKNVLASGVVPQISVIMGPCAGGAVYSPAMTDFIFMVKDTSFMFVTGPDVVKTVTQENVTQEELGGAKTHTSKSSVADAAFANDIETLFEVKRLIDLLPSNNREKSIKKKTEYQDLSPDYSLDTLIPDNPNKPYDMLELITKVVDNRDFFQVQENFAKNMIVGF
;
A
#
# COMPACT_ATOMS: atom_id res chain seq x y z
N ALA A 1 -22.38 -10.11 16.40
CA ALA A 1 -21.35 -11.12 16.20
C ALA A 1 -20.56 -11.26 17.49
N SER A 2 -20.37 -12.48 17.99
CA SER A 2 -19.53 -12.72 19.14
C SER A 2 -18.07 -12.53 18.79
N LEU A 3 -17.24 -12.19 19.76
CA LEU A 3 -15.78 -12.08 19.58
C LEU A 3 -15.18 -13.36 18.96
N ALA A 4 -15.76 -14.52 19.25
CA ALA A 4 -15.38 -15.81 18.65
C ALA A 4 -15.53 -15.83 17.12
N GLY A 5 -16.46 -15.08 16.53
CA GLY A 5 -16.62 -15.01 15.08
C GLY A 5 -15.43 -14.39 14.36
N TYR A 6 -14.63 -13.57 15.01
CA TYR A 6 -13.37 -13.08 14.44
C TYR A 6 -12.32 -14.19 14.30
N GLY A 7 -12.35 -15.21 15.17
CA GLY A 7 -11.45 -16.36 15.06
C GLY A 7 -11.57 -17.08 13.72
N ASP A 8 -12.77 -17.23 13.20
CA ASP A 8 -13.02 -17.87 11.91
C ASP A 8 -12.45 -17.04 10.75
N VAL A 9 -12.54 -15.70 10.83
CA VAL A 9 -11.97 -14.78 9.84
C VAL A 9 -10.45 -14.85 9.89
N PHE A 10 -9.85 -14.77 11.08
CA PHE A 10 -8.39 -14.84 11.26
C PHE A 10 -7.83 -16.17 10.76
N GLN A 11 -8.51 -17.28 11.05
CA GLN A 11 -8.10 -18.58 10.54
C GLN A 11 -8.06 -18.60 9.00
N LYS A 12 -9.06 -17.99 8.34
CA LYS A 12 -9.07 -17.89 6.87
C LYS A 12 -7.94 -17.04 6.35
N ASN A 13 -7.65 -15.87 6.97
CA ASN A 13 -6.50 -15.05 6.59
C ASN A 13 -5.18 -15.84 6.69
N VAL A 14 -4.99 -16.57 7.79
CA VAL A 14 -3.78 -17.38 8.00
C VAL A 14 -3.66 -18.49 6.96
N LEU A 15 -4.75 -19.23 6.69
CA LEU A 15 -4.74 -20.31 5.70
C LEU A 15 -4.56 -19.80 4.26
N ALA A 16 -4.98 -18.60 3.96
CA ALA A 16 -4.84 -17.96 2.65
C ALA A 16 -3.47 -17.27 2.46
N SER A 17 -2.78 -16.99 3.56
CA SER A 17 -1.48 -16.27 3.54
C SER A 17 -0.44 -17.05 2.72
N GLY A 18 0.17 -16.37 1.74
CA GLY A 18 1.11 -16.97 0.81
C GLY A 18 0.48 -17.92 -0.22
N VAL A 19 -0.86 -18.06 -0.23
CA VAL A 19 -1.60 -18.90 -1.19
C VAL A 19 -2.30 -18.04 -2.24
N VAL A 20 -3.04 -17.03 -1.81
CA VAL A 20 -3.70 -16.05 -2.68
C VAL A 20 -3.41 -14.65 -2.16
N PRO A 21 -3.32 -13.63 -3.03
CA PRO A 21 -3.19 -12.24 -2.59
C PRO A 21 -4.37 -11.82 -1.72
N GLN A 22 -4.10 -11.18 -0.61
CA GLN A 22 -5.09 -10.64 0.31
C GLN A 22 -4.95 -9.11 0.35
N ILE A 23 -5.99 -8.40 -0.04
CA ILE A 23 -5.99 -6.93 -0.09
C ILE A 23 -7.10 -6.41 0.82
N SER A 24 -6.75 -5.58 1.77
CA SER A 24 -7.69 -4.88 2.63
C SER A 24 -7.85 -3.43 2.19
N VAL A 25 -9.11 -2.98 2.14
CA VAL A 25 -9.45 -1.62 1.77
C VAL A 25 -10.25 -0.99 2.92
N ILE A 26 -9.67 0.01 3.55
CA ILE A 26 -10.27 0.69 4.69
C ILE A 26 -10.97 1.95 4.19
N MET A 27 -12.31 1.90 4.13
CA MET A 27 -13.16 2.97 3.60
C MET A 27 -13.93 3.73 4.68
N GLY A 28 -13.67 3.43 5.94
CA GLY A 28 -14.31 4.05 7.11
C GLY A 28 -13.57 3.69 8.38
N PRO A 29 -14.17 3.90 9.55
CA PRO A 29 -13.57 3.51 10.82
C PRO A 29 -13.39 2.00 10.94
N CYS A 30 -12.17 1.56 11.24
CA CYS A 30 -11.83 0.18 11.53
C CYS A 30 -11.14 0.14 12.90
N ALA A 31 -11.86 -0.30 13.94
CA ALA A 31 -11.41 -0.19 15.32
C ALA A 31 -11.57 -1.51 16.09
N GLY A 32 -10.77 -1.68 17.15
CA GLY A 32 -10.83 -2.84 18.02
C GLY A 32 -10.44 -4.14 17.30
N GLY A 33 -11.17 -5.21 17.56
CA GLY A 33 -10.93 -6.54 16.96
C GLY A 33 -10.98 -6.58 15.43
N ALA A 34 -11.72 -5.68 14.81
CA ALA A 34 -11.82 -5.59 13.36
C ALA A 34 -10.50 -5.21 12.67
N VAL A 35 -9.58 -4.58 13.37
CA VAL A 35 -8.28 -4.15 12.86
C VAL A 35 -7.32 -5.32 12.58
N TYR A 36 -7.46 -6.42 13.31
CA TYR A 36 -6.52 -7.54 13.22
C TYR A 36 -6.56 -8.25 11.87
N SER A 37 -7.75 -8.41 11.27
CA SER A 37 -7.87 -9.06 9.96
C SER A 37 -7.14 -8.27 8.85
N PRO A 38 -7.38 -6.96 8.68
CA PRO A 38 -6.60 -6.15 7.75
C PRO A 38 -5.09 -6.22 8.00
N ALA A 39 -4.66 -6.18 9.26
CA ALA A 39 -3.24 -6.24 9.61
C ALA A 39 -2.55 -7.57 9.25
N MET A 40 -3.32 -8.62 8.94
CA MET A 40 -2.81 -9.93 8.49
C MET A 40 -2.85 -10.11 6.97
N THR A 41 -3.30 -9.12 6.22
CA THR A 41 -3.34 -9.17 4.75
C THR A 41 -2.06 -8.63 4.12
N ASP A 42 -1.87 -8.89 2.82
CA ASP A 42 -0.64 -8.56 2.11
C ASP A 42 -0.55 -7.07 1.76
N PHE A 43 -1.70 -6.43 1.48
CA PHE A 43 -1.80 -5.02 1.15
C PHE A 43 -2.94 -4.36 1.90
N ILE A 44 -2.71 -3.13 2.35
CA ILE A 44 -3.70 -2.30 3.03
C ILE A 44 -3.78 -0.95 2.34
N PHE A 45 -4.94 -0.63 1.78
CA PHE A 45 -5.24 0.67 1.21
C PHE A 45 -6.25 1.42 2.08
N MET A 46 -6.05 2.73 2.20
CA MET A 46 -6.91 3.59 3.02
C MET A 46 -7.48 4.74 2.20
N VAL A 47 -8.65 5.22 2.60
CA VAL A 47 -9.24 6.46 2.06
C VAL A 47 -8.87 7.62 2.98
N LYS A 48 -8.30 8.69 2.42
CA LYS A 48 -7.90 9.88 3.20
C LYS A 48 -9.11 10.52 3.90
N ASP A 49 -8.88 11.06 5.07
CA ASP A 49 -9.80 11.86 5.87
C ASP A 49 -11.09 11.15 6.34
N THR A 50 -11.37 9.95 5.88
CA THR A 50 -12.59 9.19 6.22
C THR A 50 -12.32 7.82 6.82
N SER A 51 -11.15 7.26 6.62
CA SER A 51 -10.78 5.94 7.12
C SER A 51 -9.77 6.00 8.27
N PHE A 52 -9.98 5.15 9.26
CA PHE A 52 -9.15 5.10 10.45
C PHE A 52 -8.90 3.64 10.85
N MET A 53 -7.67 3.34 11.27
CA MET A 53 -7.29 2.05 11.84
C MET A 53 -6.64 2.26 13.21
N PHE A 54 -7.22 1.73 14.28
CA PHE A 54 -6.59 1.72 15.61
C PHE A 54 -7.22 0.61 16.48
N VAL A 55 -6.43 0.07 17.39
CA VAL A 55 -6.94 -0.93 18.37
C VAL A 55 -7.90 -0.28 19.35
N THR A 56 -7.55 0.90 19.84
CA THR A 56 -8.39 1.71 20.73
C THR A 56 -8.49 3.14 20.21
N GLY A 57 -9.68 3.74 20.32
CA GLY A 57 -9.93 5.11 19.86
C GLY A 57 -9.35 6.19 20.76
N PRO A 58 -9.40 7.47 20.33
CA PRO A 58 -8.85 8.62 21.07
C PRO A 58 -9.34 8.77 22.50
N ASP A 59 -10.60 8.45 22.79
CA ASP A 59 -11.17 8.56 24.15
C ASP A 59 -10.51 7.58 25.12
N VAL A 60 -10.20 6.36 24.66
CA VAL A 60 -9.48 5.37 25.48
C VAL A 60 -8.04 5.80 25.70
N VAL A 61 -7.36 6.29 24.65
CA VAL A 61 -6.00 6.84 24.76
C VAL A 61 -5.97 7.96 25.79
N LYS A 62 -6.89 8.92 25.68
CA LYS A 62 -7.01 10.02 26.65
C LYS A 62 -7.21 9.54 28.10
N THR A 63 -8.04 8.51 28.27
CA THR A 63 -8.34 7.99 29.61
C THR A 63 -7.15 7.27 30.24
N VAL A 64 -6.37 6.53 29.42
CA VAL A 64 -5.28 5.67 29.93
C VAL A 64 -3.95 6.42 29.98
N THR A 65 -3.60 7.18 28.92
CA THR A 65 -2.30 7.86 28.81
C THR A 65 -2.37 9.36 29.06
N GLN A 66 -3.58 9.93 29.20
CA GLN A 66 -3.86 11.36 29.31
C GLN A 66 -3.41 12.19 28.09
N GLU A 67 -3.17 11.54 26.98
CA GLU A 67 -2.83 12.21 25.71
C GLU A 67 -4.10 12.62 24.97
N ASN A 68 -4.10 13.83 24.40
CA ASN A 68 -5.16 14.28 23.52
C ASN A 68 -4.69 14.08 22.06
N VAL A 69 -5.31 13.14 21.36
CA VAL A 69 -5.03 12.83 19.97
C VAL A 69 -6.33 12.82 19.18
N THR A 70 -6.28 13.25 17.94
CA THR A 70 -7.39 13.12 17.00
C THR A 70 -7.43 11.72 16.39
N GLN A 71 -8.53 11.33 15.75
CA GLN A 71 -8.62 10.05 15.03
C GLN A 71 -7.57 9.97 13.92
N GLU A 72 -7.36 11.08 13.19
CA GLU A 72 -6.38 11.17 12.11
C GLU A 72 -4.92 11.02 12.61
N GLU A 73 -4.58 11.66 13.72
CA GLU A 73 -3.26 11.54 14.33
C GLU A 73 -3.00 10.15 14.88
N LEU A 74 -4.02 9.50 15.45
CA LEU A 74 -3.90 8.18 16.05
C LEU A 74 -3.84 7.06 15.01
N GLY A 75 -4.71 7.10 14.01
CA GLY A 75 -4.83 5.99 13.06
C GLY A 75 -5.42 6.37 11.72
N GLY A 76 -5.27 7.62 11.28
CA GLY A 76 -5.71 8.06 9.96
C GLY A 76 -4.79 7.58 8.84
N ALA A 77 -5.25 7.73 7.62
CA ALA A 77 -4.54 7.29 6.42
C ALA A 77 -3.12 7.87 6.32
N LYS A 78 -2.94 9.15 6.66
CA LYS A 78 -1.63 9.80 6.67
C LYS A 78 -0.69 9.18 7.71
N THR A 79 -1.18 8.88 8.90
CA THR A 79 -0.38 8.26 9.96
C THR A 79 0.10 6.88 9.53
N HIS A 80 -0.77 6.07 8.97
CA HIS A 80 -0.44 4.71 8.57
C HIS A 80 0.40 4.61 7.29
N THR A 81 0.33 5.57 6.39
CA THR A 81 1.16 5.58 5.19
C THR A 81 2.53 6.26 5.37
N SER A 82 2.71 7.10 6.41
CA SER A 82 3.96 7.87 6.55
C SER A 82 4.74 7.63 7.84
N LYS A 83 4.07 7.16 8.91
CA LYS A 83 4.72 6.95 10.21
C LYS A 83 4.82 5.48 10.60
N SER A 84 3.72 4.74 10.52
CA SER A 84 3.67 3.33 10.96
C SER A 84 3.96 2.33 9.84
N SER A 85 3.85 2.71 8.57
CA SER A 85 3.91 1.85 7.38
C SER A 85 2.89 0.69 7.36
N VAL A 86 1.85 0.76 8.16
CA VAL A 86 0.80 -0.27 8.20
C VAL A 86 -0.03 -0.25 6.92
N ALA A 87 -0.30 0.93 6.35
CA ALA A 87 -0.98 1.06 5.07
C ALA A 87 0.02 1.31 3.94
N ASP A 88 -0.16 0.61 2.83
CA ASP A 88 0.72 0.67 1.67
C ASP A 88 0.44 1.90 0.80
N ALA A 89 -0.82 2.34 0.73
CA ALA A 89 -1.23 3.52 -0.01
C ALA A 89 -2.49 4.15 0.56
N ALA A 90 -2.71 5.44 0.25
CA ALA A 90 -3.93 6.16 0.59
C ALA A 90 -4.36 7.06 -0.55
N PHE A 91 -5.65 7.00 -0.90
CA PHE A 91 -6.26 7.71 -2.03
C PHE A 91 -7.33 8.69 -1.56
N ALA A 92 -7.74 9.60 -2.44
CA ALA A 92 -8.61 10.71 -2.07
C ALA A 92 -10.06 10.29 -1.78
N ASN A 93 -10.53 9.20 -2.38
CA ASN A 93 -11.90 8.73 -2.23
C ASN A 93 -12.03 7.22 -2.53
N ASP A 94 -13.21 6.67 -2.21
CA ASP A 94 -13.53 5.25 -2.38
C ASP A 94 -13.35 4.76 -3.83
N ILE A 95 -13.78 5.56 -4.79
CA ILE A 95 -13.75 5.20 -6.22
C ILE A 95 -12.32 5.07 -6.70
N GLU A 96 -11.49 6.07 -6.40
CA GLU A 96 -10.06 6.07 -6.73
C GLU A 96 -9.36 4.87 -6.07
N THR A 97 -9.66 4.61 -4.80
CA THR A 97 -9.09 3.46 -4.07
C THR A 97 -9.44 2.15 -4.76
N LEU A 98 -10.69 1.96 -5.20
CA LEU A 98 -11.10 0.74 -5.91
C LEU A 98 -10.46 0.60 -7.29
N PHE A 99 -10.22 1.70 -8.00
CA PHE A 99 -9.46 1.67 -9.25
C PHE A 99 -8.02 1.21 -9.03
N GLU A 100 -7.35 1.70 -8.00
CA GLU A 100 -5.98 1.31 -7.68
C GLU A 100 -5.89 -0.14 -7.15
N VAL A 101 -6.89 -0.61 -6.40
CA VAL A 101 -7.01 -2.04 -6.04
C VAL A 101 -7.11 -2.90 -7.29
N LYS A 102 -7.95 -2.52 -8.25
CA LYS A 102 -8.08 -3.24 -9.52
C LYS A 102 -6.76 -3.26 -10.29
N ARG A 103 -6.06 -2.11 -10.35
CA ARG A 103 -4.75 -2.00 -11.00
C ARG A 103 -3.72 -2.91 -10.33
N LEU A 104 -3.69 -2.97 -8.98
CA LEU A 104 -2.82 -3.89 -8.25
C LEU A 104 -3.12 -5.35 -8.56
N ILE A 105 -4.40 -5.74 -8.57
CA ILE A 105 -4.82 -7.12 -8.89
C ILE A 105 -4.35 -7.53 -10.30
N ASP A 106 -4.35 -6.60 -11.25
CA ASP A 106 -3.88 -6.85 -12.62
C ASP A 106 -2.35 -7.09 -12.72
N LEU A 107 -1.60 -6.79 -11.66
CA LEU A 107 -0.15 -7.00 -11.57
C LEU A 107 0.22 -8.28 -10.79
N LEU A 108 -0.70 -8.77 -9.96
CA LEU A 108 -0.45 -9.91 -9.07
C LEU A 108 -0.88 -11.23 -9.73
N PRO A 109 -0.20 -12.35 -9.42
CA PRO A 109 -0.70 -13.67 -9.79
C PRO A 109 -1.97 -13.99 -8.98
N SER A 110 -2.88 -14.82 -9.55
CA SER A 110 -4.11 -15.19 -8.85
C SER A 110 -3.87 -16.10 -7.63
N ASN A 111 -2.75 -16.80 -7.62
CA ASN A 111 -2.34 -17.69 -6.53
C ASN A 111 -0.84 -18.05 -6.64
N ASN A 112 -0.30 -18.70 -5.62
CA ASN A 112 1.11 -19.06 -5.52
C ASN A 112 1.59 -20.15 -6.50
N ARG A 113 0.69 -20.77 -7.28
CA ARG A 113 1.02 -21.75 -8.32
C ARG A 113 1.08 -21.14 -9.71
N GLU A 114 0.61 -19.91 -9.85
CA GLU A 114 0.61 -19.17 -11.10
C GLU A 114 1.75 -18.14 -11.12
N LYS A 115 2.18 -17.80 -12.31
CA LYS A 115 3.13 -16.70 -12.53
C LYS A 115 2.36 -15.41 -12.73
N SER A 116 3.02 -14.28 -12.49
CA SER A 116 2.48 -12.97 -12.82
C SER A 116 2.03 -12.90 -14.28
N ILE A 117 0.95 -12.16 -14.50
CA ILE A 117 0.34 -12.01 -15.83
C ILE A 117 1.34 -11.28 -16.74
N LYS A 118 1.65 -11.89 -17.87
CA LYS A 118 2.40 -11.20 -18.94
C LYS A 118 1.46 -10.33 -19.76
N LYS A 119 1.58 -9.04 -19.66
CA LYS A 119 0.88 -8.10 -20.55
C LYS A 119 1.64 -7.98 -21.86
N LYS A 120 0.92 -7.91 -22.98
CA LYS A 120 1.52 -7.52 -24.25
C LYS A 120 1.87 -6.04 -24.19
N THR A 121 3.12 -5.71 -24.41
CA THR A 121 3.53 -4.33 -24.65
C THR A 121 3.17 -3.96 -26.10
N GLU A 122 2.48 -2.84 -26.24
CA GLU A 122 2.11 -2.34 -27.59
C GLU A 122 3.31 -1.78 -28.35
N TYR A 123 4.38 -1.45 -27.64
CA TYR A 123 5.56 -0.80 -28.20
C TYR A 123 6.83 -1.47 -27.70
N GLN A 124 7.56 -2.08 -28.63
CA GLN A 124 8.92 -2.57 -28.40
C GLN A 124 9.89 -1.75 -29.24
N ASP A 125 10.15 -0.52 -28.83
CA ASP A 125 11.30 0.19 -29.35
C ASP A 125 12.54 -0.29 -28.59
N LEU A 126 13.36 -1.09 -29.25
CA LEU A 126 14.63 -1.57 -28.72
C LEU A 126 15.77 -0.59 -28.97
N SER A 127 15.48 0.62 -29.46
CA SER A 127 16.50 1.65 -29.63
C SER A 127 17.03 2.12 -28.27
N PRO A 128 18.33 2.43 -28.17
CA PRO A 128 18.92 2.95 -26.95
C PRO A 128 18.28 4.29 -26.56
N ASP A 129 17.85 4.40 -25.30
CA ASP A 129 17.43 5.69 -24.74
C ASP A 129 18.65 6.45 -24.21
N TYR A 130 19.24 7.28 -25.05
CA TYR A 130 20.40 8.11 -24.69
C TYR A 130 20.11 9.13 -23.56
N SER A 131 18.85 9.38 -23.20
CA SER A 131 18.53 10.23 -22.08
C SER A 131 18.93 9.61 -20.73
N LEU A 132 19.16 8.30 -20.70
CA LEU A 132 19.66 7.59 -19.53
C LEU A 132 21.14 7.92 -19.22
N ASP A 133 21.94 8.24 -20.27
CA ASP A 133 23.37 8.53 -20.12
C ASP A 133 23.65 9.76 -19.24
N THR A 134 22.70 10.68 -19.18
CA THR A 134 22.82 11.95 -18.43
C THR A 134 21.95 12.01 -17.16
N LEU A 135 21.13 10.98 -16.92
CA LEU A 135 20.22 10.95 -15.79
C LEU A 135 20.96 10.85 -14.45
N ILE A 136 21.97 9.97 -14.40
CA ILE A 136 22.80 9.80 -13.21
C ILE A 136 23.97 10.78 -13.30
N PRO A 137 24.11 11.71 -12.34
CA PRO A 137 25.21 12.67 -12.39
C PRO A 137 26.57 12.01 -12.17
N ASP A 138 27.60 12.51 -12.87
CA ASP A 138 29.02 12.08 -12.63
C ASP A 138 29.49 12.42 -11.21
N ASN A 139 28.92 13.45 -10.62
CA ASN A 139 29.26 13.84 -9.25
C ASN A 139 28.45 13.00 -8.24
N PRO A 140 29.10 12.13 -7.43
CA PRO A 140 28.42 11.24 -6.50
C PRO A 140 27.68 11.97 -5.36
N ASN A 141 27.95 13.26 -5.15
CA ASN A 141 27.26 14.06 -4.15
C ASN A 141 26.02 14.77 -4.70
N LYS A 142 25.74 14.65 -5.99
CA LYS A 142 24.54 15.22 -6.60
C LYS A 142 23.40 14.22 -6.57
N PRO A 143 22.26 14.54 -5.93
CA PRO A 143 21.11 13.64 -5.93
C PRO A 143 20.47 13.54 -7.32
N TYR A 144 19.82 12.42 -7.60
CA TYR A 144 18.97 12.21 -8.77
C TYR A 144 17.68 11.50 -8.35
N ASP A 145 16.67 11.56 -9.22
CA ASP A 145 15.37 10.92 -8.96
C ASP A 145 15.35 9.51 -9.57
N MET A 146 15.30 8.50 -8.70
CA MET A 146 15.23 7.10 -9.12
C MET A 146 13.90 6.77 -9.81
N LEU A 147 12.80 7.48 -9.50
CA LEU A 147 11.52 7.28 -10.19
C LEU A 147 11.62 7.65 -11.67
N GLU A 148 12.40 8.69 -11.99
CA GLU A 148 12.65 9.03 -13.39
C GLU A 148 13.35 7.89 -14.13
N LEU A 149 14.33 7.25 -13.52
CA LEU A 149 14.99 6.06 -14.10
C LEU A 149 14.00 4.91 -14.27
N ILE A 150 13.24 4.58 -13.23
CA ILE A 150 12.28 3.46 -13.24
C ILE A 150 11.25 3.67 -14.36
N THR A 151 10.65 4.85 -14.44
CA THR A 151 9.62 5.15 -15.44
C THR A 151 10.16 5.14 -16.88
N LYS A 152 11.45 5.32 -17.10
CA LYS A 152 12.08 5.17 -18.42
C LYS A 152 12.34 3.71 -18.79
N VAL A 153 12.50 2.84 -17.81
CA VAL A 153 12.87 1.42 -18.01
C VAL A 153 11.65 0.51 -18.08
N VAL A 154 10.60 0.82 -17.30
CA VAL A 154 9.38 0.00 -17.28
C VAL A 154 8.52 0.22 -18.52
N ASP A 155 7.81 -0.82 -18.94
CA ASP A 155 6.89 -0.78 -20.07
C ASP A 155 5.79 0.27 -19.86
N ASN A 156 5.47 1.02 -20.89
CA ASN A 156 4.44 2.07 -20.88
C ASN A 156 4.63 3.15 -19.80
N ARG A 157 5.80 3.21 -19.15
CA ARG A 157 6.05 4.06 -17.97
C ARG A 157 5.07 3.78 -16.82
N ASP A 158 4.51 2.58 -16.78
CA ASP A 158 3.51 2.17 -15.79
C ASP A 158 4.21 1.48 -14.62
N PHE A 159 4.38 2.22 -13.54
CA PHE A 159 4.98 1.75 -12.30
C PHE A 159 3.99 1.91 -11.14
N PHE A 160 3.64 0.81 -10.49
CA PHE A 160 2.79 0.82 -9.30
C PHE A 160 3.67 0.92 -8.05
N GLN A 161 3.75 2.11 -7.48
CA GLN A 161 4.56 2.34 -6.28
C GLN A 161 3.81 1.91 -5.02
N VAL A 162 4.51 1.18 -4.14
CA VAL A 162 4.02 0.74 -2.83
C VAL A 162 4.76 1.54 -1.76
N GLN A 163 4.05 1.96 -0.71
CA GLN A 163 4.60 2.72 0.43
C GLN A 163 5.32 4.02 0.02
N GLU A 164 4.82 4.71 -0.99
CA GLU A 164 5.38 5.96 -1.52
C GLU A 164 5.72 7.02 -0.43
N ASN A 165 4.93 7.05 0.64
CA ASN A 165 5.05 8.05 1.70
C ASN A 165 5.89 7.62 2.90
N PHE A 166 6.34 6.36 2.93
CA PHE A 166 7.18 5.81 3.98
C PHE A 166 8.59 5.55 3.47
N ALA A 167 9.60 5.91 4.28
CA ALA A 167 11.02 5.70 3.94
C ALA A 167 11.36 6.14 2.50
N LYS A 168 11.07 7.37 2.13
CA LYS A 168 11.12 7.92 0.76
C LYS A 168 12.47 7.83 0.03
N ASN A 169 13.51 7.41 0.70
CA ASN A 169 14.82 7.10 0.12
C ASN A 169 14.89 5.69 -0.48
N MET A 170 13.83 4.91 -0.34
CA MET A 170 13.66 3.58 -0.92
C MET A 170 12.40 3.59 -1.80
N ILE A 171 12.51 3.11 -3.03
CA ILE A 171 11.38 2.97 -3.95
C ILE A 171 11.06 1.50 -4.09
N VAL A 172 9.81 1.14 -3.85
CA VAL A 172 9.30 -0.23 -3.92
C VAL A 172 8.05 -0.23 -4.80
N GLY A 173 7.91 -1.24 -5.67
CA GLY A 173 6.72 -1.33 -6.52
C GLY A 173 6.79 -2.49 -7.53
N PHE A 174 5.85 -2.46 -8.45
CA PHE A 174 5.66 -3.45 -9.50
C PHE A 174 5.68 -2.80 -10.88
#